data_66fd1524317bd667527ccc61b2cd8907
#
_entry.id   66fd1524317bd667527ccc61b2cd8907
#
_cell.length_a   1.000
_cell.length_b   1.000
_cell.length_c   1.000
_cell.angle_alpha   90.00
_cell.angle_beta   90.00
_cell.angle_gamma   90.00
#
_symmetry.space_group_name_H-M   'P 1'
#
loop_
_entity.id
_entity.type
_entity.pdbx_description
1 polymer ?
#
loop_
_entity_poly.entity_id
_entity_poly.type
_entity_poly.pdbx_seq_one_letter_code
_entity_poly.pdbx_strand_id
1 'polypeptide(L)'
;MAFFSPYTGIKTNLLFFTKGAPTKEIWFYEHPYPNGVKTYNKTKPIRIEEFEPEKSWWQKREKNERAWKISIDEIKAGGYNLDIKNPSVVNNAHRDPEELLAEYRTLLAGIAETRNALKNELKAALEVKKA
;
A
#
# COMPACT_ATOMS: atom_id res chain seq x y z
N MET A 1 -1.85 8.72 6.09
CA MET A 1 -0.71 9.65 6.30
C MET A 1 -0.50 9.83 7.79
N ALA A 2 0.75 9.91 8.27
CA ALA A 2 1.06 10.12 9.70
C ALA A 2 1.61 11.54 9.89
N PHE A 3 0.77 12.47 10.33
CA PHE A 3 1.16 13.87 10.56
C PHE A 3 2.05 14.07 11.80
N PHE A 4 1.98 13.16 12.75
CA PHE A 4 2.70 13.27 14.02
C PHE A 4 4.03 12.50 14.05
N SER A 5 4.53 12.10 12.89
CA SER A 5 5.89 11.56 12.79
C SER A 5 6.92 12.68 13.13
N PRO A 6 7.94 12.42 13.97
CA PRO A 6 8.44 11.13 14.44
C PRO A 6 7.81 10.59 15.74
N TYR A 7 6.84 11.31 16.33
CA TYR A 7 6.29 10.95 17.64
C TYR A 7 5.35 9.73 17.60
N THR A 8 4.61 9.58 16.50
CA THR A 8 3.73 8.44 16.29
C THR A 8 3.55 8.13 14.79
N GLY A 9 3.45 6.84 14.45
CA GLY A 9 3.12 6.36 13.10
C GLY A 9 1.61 6.25 12.82
N ILE A 10 0.76 6.82 13.69
CA ILE A 10 -0.70 6.74 13.55
C ILE A 10 -1.14 7.56 12.33
N LYS A 11 -1.95 6.94 11.48
CA LYS A 11 -2.59 7.63 10.36
C LYS A 11 -3.58 8.68 10.89
N THR A 12 -3.59 9.84 10.26
CA THR A 12 -4.45 10.96 10.65
C THR A 12 -5.41 11.27 9.52
N ASN A 13 -6.67 11.50 9.86
CA ASN A 13 -7.69 11.95 8.93
C ASN A 13 -7.99 13.44 9.19
N LEU A 14 -8.16 14.20 8.11
CA LEU A 14 -8.63 15.58 8.15
C LEU A 14 -10.07 15.61 7.66
N LEU A 15 -10.96 16.14 8.48
CA LEU A 15 -12.37 16.26 8.15
C LEU A 15 -12.70 17.70 7.78
N PHE A 16 -13.22 17.91 6.58
CA PHE A 16 -13.72 19.19 6.09
C PHE A 16 -15.24 19.10 5.96
N PHE A 17 -15.96 20.01 6.57
CA PHE A 17 -17.42 20.05 6.47
C PHE A 17 -17.94 21.49 6.42
N THR A 18 -19.12 21.64 5.84
CA THR A 18 -19.86 22.91 5.82
C THR A 18 -21.11 22.76 6.67
N LYS A 19 -21.30 23.65 7.64
CA LYS A 19 -22.53 23.70 8.46
C LYS A 19 -23.69 24.21 7.58
N GLY A 20 -24.83 23.56 7.67
CA GLY A 20 -26.04 23.99 6.94
C GLY A 20 -26.95 22.81 6.61
N ALA A 21 -26.96 22.39 5.36
CA ALA A 21 -27.83 21.31 4.89
C ALA A 21 -27.33 19.93 5.33
N PRO A 22 -28.24 18.92 5.47
CA PRO A 22 -27.86 17.56 5.78
C PRO A 22 -26.92 17.00 4.71
N THR A 23 -25.87 16.32 5.16
CA THR A 23 -24.92 15.64 4.27
C THR A 23 -25.59 14.44 3.62
N LYS A 24 -25.50 14.32 2.30
CA LYS A 24 -26.00 13.19 1.53
C LYS A 24 -24.90 12.21 1.14
N GLU A 25 -23.73 12.72 0.87
CA GLU A 25 -22.56 11.99 0.37
C GLU A 25 -21.29 12.53 1.00
N ILE A 26 -20.33 11.66 1.24
CA ILE A 26 -19.02 12.02 1.77
C ILE A 26 -17.96 11.59 0.76
N TRP A 27 -17.07 12.51 0.44
CA TRP A 27 -15.90 12.27 -0.37
C TRP A 27 -14.70 11.93 0.51
N PHE A 28 -13.99 10.90 0.13
CA PHE A 28 -12.72 10.51 0.72
C PHE A 28 -11.61 10.72 -0.29
N TYR A 29 -10.47 11.16 0.19
CA TYR A 29 -9.26 11.29 -0.61
C TYR A 29 -8.06 10.75 0.18
N GLU A 30 -7.34 9.81 -0.41
CA GLU A 30 -6.15 9.24 0.18
C GLU A 30 -4.91 9.96 -0.35
N HIS A 31 -4.22 10.70 0.53
CA HIS A 31 -2.97 11.35 0.21
C HIS A 31 -1.84 10.32 0.13
N PRO A 32 -1.20 10.14 -1.04
CA PRO A 32 -0.09 9.21 -1.19
C PRO A 32 1.19 9.77 -0.57
N TYR A 33 2.10 8.88 -0.21
CA TYR A 33 3.48 9.29 0.02
C TYR A 33 4.16 9.59 -1.33
N PRO A 34 5.02 10.63 -1.41
CA PRO A 34 5.85 10.85 -2.59
C PRO A 34 6.76 9.66 -2.89
N ASN A 35 7.17 9.50 -4.15
CA ASN A 35 8.04 8.41 -4.57
C ASN A 35 9.32 8.35 -3.73
N GLY A 36 9.60 7.16 -3.17
CA GLY A 36 10.77 6.94 -2.32
C GLY A 36 10.63 7.38 -0.86
N VAL A 37 9.47 7.93 -0.47
CA VAL A 37 9.18 8.30 0.91
C VAL A 37 8.23 7.27 1.52
N LYS A 38 8.68 6.55 2.54
CA LYS A 38 7.85 5.59 3.29
C LYS A 38 7.18 6.23 4.52
N THR A 39 7.80 7.28 5.06
CA THR A 39 7.32 7.99 6.25
C THR A 39 7.93 9.38 6.29
N TYR A 40 7.18 10.32 6.85
CA TYR A 40 7.70 11.67 7.14
C TYR A 40 8.47 11.68 8.46
N ASN A 41 9.47 12.54 8.55
CA ASN A 41 10.27 12.74 9.77
C ASN A 41 10.78 14.19 9.85
N LYS A 42 11.56 14.52 10.89
CA LYS A 42 12.12 15.87 11.08
C LYS A 42 12.95 16.36 9.88
N THR A 43 13.69 15.48 9.24
CA THR A 43 14.57 15.83 8.11
C THR A 43 13.83 15.85 6.77
N LYS A 44 12.69 15.13 6.69
CA LYS A 44 11.80 15.08 5.51
C LYS A 44 10.36 15.34 5.96
N PRO A 45 10.01 16.58 6.33
CA PRO A 45 8.64 16.92 6.69
C PRO A 45 7.75 16.92 5.45
N ILE A 46 6.44 16.80 5.68
CA ILE A 46 5.46 17.01 4.62
C ILE A 46 5.51 18.46 4.13
N ARG A 47 5.42 18.66 2.83
CA ARG A 47 5.46 19.98 2.19
C ARG A 47 4.10 20.35 1.63
N ILE A 48 3.83 21.64 1.56
CA ILE A 48 2.54 22.14 1.06
C ILE A 48 2.34 21.83 -0.44
N GLU A 49 3.42 21.74 -1.19
CA GLU A 49 3.40 21.41 -2.63
C GLU A 49 2.87 19.99 -2.88
N GLU A 50 3.01 19.09 -1.92
CA GLU A 50 2.52 17.71 -2.02
C GLU A 50 0.98 17.65 -2.06
N PHE A 51 0.28 18.72 -1.65
CA PHE A 51 -1.18 18.84 -1.68
C PHE A 51 -1.72 19.47 -2.97
N GLU A 52 -0.90 19.77 -3.96
CA GLU A 52 -1.39 20.33 -5.23
C GLU A 52 -2.38 19.40 -5.97
N PRO A 53 -2.19 18.06 -5.99
CA PRO A 53 -3.18 17.15 -6.57
C PRO A 53 -4.53 17.22 -5.87
N GLU A 54 -4.55 17.33 -4.54
CA GLU A 54 -5.78 17.46 -3.75
C GLU A 54 -6.48 18.78 -3.99
N LYS A 55 -5.73 19.88 -4.06
CA LYS A 55 -6.28 21.21 -4.35
C LYS A 55 -6.94 21.25 -5.73
N SER A 56 -6.29 20.67 -6.72
CA SER A 56 -6.82 20.58 -8.08
C SER A 56 -8.07 19.71 -8.13
N TRP A 57 -8.04 18.57 -7.46
CA TRP A 57 -9.18 17.67 -7.36
C TRP A 57 -10.35 18.30 -6.60
N TRP A 58 -10.08 19.11 -5.57
CA TRP A 58 -11.11 19.76 -4.76
C TRP A 58 -12.05 20.64 -5.57
N GLN A 59 -11.55 21.29 -6.59
CA GLN A 59 -12.35 22.17 -7.47
C GLN A 59 -13.28 21.35 -8.37
N LYS A 60 -12.82 20.18 -8.84
CA LYS A 60 -13.58 19.28 -9.71
C LYS A 60 -13.49 17.86 -9.17
N ARG A 61 -14.37 17.55 -8.23
CA ARG A 61 -14.37 16.25 -7.53
C ARG A 61 -14.83 15.14 -8.47
N GLU A 62 -13.92 14.24 -8.83
CA GLU A 62 -14.19 13.04 -9.63
C GLU A 62 -13.65 11.81 -8.89
N LYS A 63 -14.31 10.64 -9.10
CA LYS A 63 -13.81 9.38 -8.58
C LYS A 63 -12.54 8.97 -9.34
N ASN A 64 -11.52 8.58 -8.62
CA ASN A 64 -10.28 8.04 -9.16
C ASN A 64 -9.70 6.99 -8.20
N GLU A 65 -8.51 6.47 -8.48
CA GLU A 65 -7.86 5.45 -7.64
C GLU A 65 -7.63 5.88 -6.19
N ARG A 66 -7.58 7.19 -5.92
CA ARG A 66 -7.30 7.78 -4.60
C ARG A 66 -8.50 8.51 -4.01
N ALA A 67 -9.51 8.77 -4.82
CA ALA A 67 -10.70 9.50 -4.41
C ALA A 67 -11.96 8.69 -4.68
N TRP A 68 -12.75 8.49 -3.64
CA TRP A 68 -14.02 7.78 -3.73
C TRP A 68 -15.12 8.50 -2.95
N LYS A 69 -16.34 8.11 -3.21
CA LYS A 69 -17.52 8.73 -2.62
C LYS A 69 -18.41 7.64 -2.02
N ILE A 70 -18.92 7.89 -0.84
CA ILE A 70 -19.80 6.99 -0.10
C ILE A 70 -21.08 7.74 0.28
N SER A 71 -22.20 7.04 0.23
CA SER A 71 -23.49 7.58 0.66
C SER A 71 -23.58 7.67 2.18
N ILE A 72 -24.34 8.63 2.68
CA ILE A 72 -24.58 8.74 4.12
C ILE A 72 -25.29 7.51 4.69
N ASP A 73 -26.11 6.82 3.88
CA ASP A 73 -26.85 5.64 4.32
C ASP A 73 -25.92 4.44 4.56
N GLU A 74 -24.90 4.25 3.74
CA GLU A 74 -23.84 3.26 3.98
C GLU A 74 -23.07 3.56 5.26
N ILE A 75 -22.77 4.84 5.51
CA ILE A 75 -22.07 5.27 6.72
C ILE A 75 -22.92 5.03 7.97
N LYS A 76 -24.24 5.31 7.90
CA LYS A 76 -25.18 5.01 8.98
C LYS A 76 -25.25 3.51 9.26
N ALA A 77 -25.35 2.69 8.23
CA ALA A 77 -25.35 1.23 8.34
C ALA A 77 -24.06 0.70 9.00
N GLY A 78 -22.93 1.35 8.73
CA GLY A 78 -21.65 1.09 9.39
C GLY A 78 -21.46 1.73 10.76
N GLY A 79 -22.53 2.23 11.41
CA GLY A 79 -22.45 2.85 12.74
C GLY A 79 -21.72 4.19 12.76
N TYR A 80 -21.80 4.97 11.70
CA TYR A 80 -21.11 6.25 11.52
C TYR A 80 -19.59 6.15 11.55
N ASN A 81 -19.04 4.98 11.25
CA ASN A 81 -17.60 4.82 11.12
C ASN A 81 -17.09 5.50 9.84
N LEU A 82 -16.19 6.48 9.99
CA LEU A 82 -15.55 7.19 8.90
C LEU A 82 -14.17 6.61 8.52
N ASP A 83 -13.68 5.59 9.23
CA ASP A 83 -12.44 4.89 8.88
C ASP A 83 -12.68 3.85 7.78
N ILE A 84 -13.01 4.34 6.61
CA ILE A 84 -13.33 3.51 5.45
C ILE A 84 -12.12 3.43 4.55
N LYS A 85 -11.65 2.22 4.32
CA LYS A 85 -10.49 1.97 3.45
C LYS A 85 -10.84 2.26 1.99
N ASN A 86 -9.83 2.66 1.23
CA ASN A 86 -9.97 2.89 -0.21
C ASN A 86 -10.34 1.56 -0.92
N PRO A 87 -11.48 1.50 -1.61
CA PRO A 87 -11.91 0.29 -2.31
C PRO A 87 -11.06 -0.03 -3.54
N SER A 88 -10.35 0.96 -4.09
CA SER A 88 -9.49 0.79 -5.27
C SER A 88 -8.11 0.25 -4.92
N VAL A 89 -7.71 0.28 -3.66
CA VAL A 89 -6.50 -0.42 -3.21
C VAL A 89 -6.78 -1.91 -3.31
N VAL A 90 -6.20 -2.54 -4.31
CA VAL A 90 -6.16 -4.00 -4.38
C VAL A 90 -5.57 -4.47 -3.06
N ASN A 91 -6.43 -5.00 -2.22
CA ASN A 91 -5.97 -5.68 -1.02
C ASN A 91 -5.08 -6.80 -1.57
N ASN A 92 -3.76 -6.68 -1.40
CA ASN A 92 -2.87 -7.81 -1.52
C ASN A 92 -3.22 -8.74 -0.35
N ALA A 93 -4.48 -9.16 -0.33
CA ALA A 93 -4.95 -10.23 0.51
C ALA A 93 -3.98 -11.37 0.27
N HIS A 94 -3.43 -11.88 1.32
CA HIS A 94 -2.51 -13.00 1.29
C HIS A 94 -3.02 -14.01 0.27
N ARG A 95 -2.17 -14.34 -0.71
CA ARG A 95 -2.44 -15.43 -1.66
C ARG A 95 -2.77 -16.66 -0.83
N ASP A 96 -3.61 -17.53 -1.38
CA ASP A 96 -3.99 -18.74 -0.70
C ASP A 96 -2.75 -19.43 -0.11
N PRO A 97 -2.74 -19.73 1.20
CA PRO A 97 -1.61 -20.38 1.84
C PRO A 97 -1.18 -21.68 1.17
N GLU A 98 -2.12 -22.43 0.61
CA GLU A 98 -1.84 -23.67 -0.11
C GLU A 98 -1.12 -23.41 -1.44
N GLU A 99 -1.54 -22.38 -2.17
CA GLU A 99 -0.89 -21.93 -3.41
C GLU A 99 0.54 -21.46 -3.14
N LEU A 100 0.75 -20.67 -2.08
CA LEU A 100 2.06 -20.21 -1.64
C LEU A 100 2.97 -21.36 -1.22
N LEU A 101 2.42 -22.37 -0.53
CA LEU A 101 3.14 -23.58 -0.16
C LEU A 101 3.56 -24.41 -1.37
N ALA A 102 2.70 -24.53 -2.38
CA ALA A 102 3.02 -25.22 -3.63
C ALA A 102 4.16 -24.52 -4.38
N GLU A 103 4.09 -23.19 -4.51
CA GLU A 103 5.14 -22.38 -5.12
C GLU A 103 6.46 -22.50 -4.34
N TYR A 104 6.42 -22.44 -3.02
CA TYR A 104 7.58 -22.61 -2.17
C TYR A 104 8.27 -23.96 -2.36
N ARG A 105 7.50 -25.06 -2.42
CA ARG A 105 8.04 -26.40 -2.69
C ARG A 105 8.70 -26.49 -4.07
N THR A 106 8.10 -25.89 -5.06
CA THR A 106 8.65 -25.84 -6.43
C THR A 106 9.97 -25.08 -6.47
N LEU A 107 10.04 -23.94 -5.82
CA LEU A 107 11.26 -23.13 -5.71
C LEU A 107 12.37 -23.89 -4.94
N LEU A 108 12.01 -24.56 -3.86
CA LEU A 108 12.99 -25.38 -3.11
C LEU A 108 13.58 -26.52 -3.96
N ALA A 109 12.76 -27.20 -4.76
CA ALA A 109 13.22 -28.25 -5.67
C ALA A 109 14.19 -27.67 -6.71
N GLY A 110 13.86 -26.51 -7.33
CA GLY A 110 14.74 -25.84 -8.29
C GLY A 110 16.07 -25.38 -7.69
N ILE A 111 16.06 -24.88 -6.46
CA ILE A 111 17.29 -24.52 -5.72
C ILE A 111 18.15 -25.75 -5.48
N ALA A 112 17.54 -26.86 -5.06
CA ALA A 112 18.27 -28.11 -4.82
C ALA A 112 18.92 -28.66 -6.08
N GLU A 113 18.21 -28.61 -7.20
CA GLU A 113 18.70 -29.04 -8.50
C GLU A 113 19.88 -28.18 -8.98
N THR A 114 19.73 -26.87 -8.95
CA THR A 114 20.78 -25.91 -9.33
C THR A 114 22.03 -26.08 -8.46
N ARG A 115 21.84 -26.29 -7.16
CA ARG A 115 22.94 -26.53 -6.21
C ARG A 115 23.67 -27.83 -6.48
N ASN A 116 22.95 -28.90 -6.85
CA ASN A 116 23.55 -30.17 -7.21
C ASN A 116 24.31 -30.08 -8.55
N ALA A 117 23.76 -29.41 -9.55
CA ALA A 117 24.43 -29.14 -10.81
C ALA A 117 25.76 -28.42 -10.60
N LEU A 118 25.73 -27.31 -9.85
CA LEU A 118 26.94 -26.55 -9.51
C LEU A 118 27.98 -27.39 -8.75
N LYS A 119 27.53 -28.22 -7.79
CA LYS A 119 28.40 -29.11 -7.06
C LYS A 119 29.07 -30.16 -7.97
N ASN A 120 28.36 -30.67 -8.93
CA ASN A 120 28.89 -31.64 -9.90
C ASN A 120 29.92 -30.99 -10.85
N GLU A 121 29.64 -29.79 -11.36
CA GLU A 121 30.59 -29.03 -12.17
C GLU A 121 31.86 -28.68 -11.41
N LEU A 122 31.74 -28.24 -10.14
CA LEU A 122 32.89 -27.98 -9.28
C LEU A 122 33.73 -29.24 -9.05
N LYS A 123 33.11 -30.40 -8.83
CA LYS A 123 33.86 -31.67 -8.72
C LYS A 123 34.59 -32.01 -10.00
N ALA A 124 33.94 -31.91 -11.14
CA ALA A 124 34.56 -32.17 -12.43
C ALA A 124 35.74 -31.22 -12.70
N ALA A 125 35.61 -29.95 -12.42
CA ALA A 125 36.68 -28.96 -12.55
C ALA A 125 37.88 -29.23 -11.62
N LEU A 126 37.63 -29.74 -10.41
CA LEU A 126 38.69 -30.12 -9.46
C LEU A 126 39.42 -31.42 -9.86
N GLU A 127 38.74 -32.35 -10.49
CA GLU A 127 39.32 -33.60 -10.99
C GLU A 127 40.24 -33.34 -12.19
N VAL A 128 39.82 -32.44 -13.10
CA VAL A 128 40.65 -32.02 -14.25
C VAL A 128 41.96 -31.32 -13.79
N LYS A 129 41.94 -30.65 -12.66
CA LYS A 129 43.12 -29.92 -12.11
C LYS A 129 44.09 -30.86 -11.40
N LYS A 130 43.72 -32.15 -11.12
CA LYS A 130 44.56 -33.14 -10.47
C LYS A 130 45.26 -34.11 -11.46
N ALA A 131 44.87 -34.09 -12.72
CA ALA A 131 45.50 -34.83 -13.80
C ALA A 131 46.55 -33.93 -14.51
#